data_dcb8ad12733e23a2f98d220754389973
#
_entry.id   dcb8ad12733e23a2f98d220754389973
#
_cell.length_a   1.000
_cell.length_b   1.000
_cell.length_c   1.000
_cell.angle_alpha   90.00
_cell.angle_beta   90.00
_cell.angle_gamma   90.00
#
_symmetry.space_group_name_H-M   'P 1'
#
loop_
_entity.id
_entity.type
_entity.pdbx_description
1 polymer ?
#
loop_
_entity_poly.entity_id
_entity_poly.type
_entity_poly.pdbx_seq_one_letter_code
_entity_poly.pdbx_strand_id
1 'polypeptide(L)'
;AQHLTEAALKGLNVLRERLSACDWQASQLGQAVKQSAAESGLKMPQLAIPLRVALLGLPQSPSIDAVLEVLGRERVLARLAAVLSA
;
A
#
# COMPACT_ATOMS: atom_id res chain seq x y z
N ALA A 1 -2.40 -6.91 14.32
CA ALA A 1 -1.30 -5.94 14.43
C ALA A 1 -1.84 -4.54 14.62
N GLN A 2 -1.14 -3.72 15.41
CA GLN A 2 -1.64 -2.39 15.77
C GLN A 2 -1.68 -1.40 14.59
N HIS A 3 -1.01 -1.70 13.49
CA HIS A 3 -1.02 -0.86 12.29
C HIS A 3 -2.03 -1.33 11.24
N LEU A 4 -2.63 -2.50 11.42
CA LEU A 4 -3.55 -3.09 10.46
C LEU A 4 -4.98 -3.01 10.98
N THR A 5 -5.47 -1.77 11.15
CA THR A 5 -6.84 -1.51 11.56
C THR A 5 -7.82 -1.81 10.42
N GLU A 6 -9.10 -1.88 10.74
CA GLU A 6 -10.14 -2.12 9.74
C GLU A 6 -10.11 -1.05 8.63
N ALA A 7 -9.93 0.23 9.01
CA ALA A 7 -9.83 1.32 8.04
C ALA A 7 -8.59 1.17 7.17
N ALA A 8 -7.45 0.77 7.77
CA ALA A 8 -6.22 0.55 7.03
C ALA A 8 -6.37 -0.61 6.04
N LEU A 9 -7.00 -1.70 6.45
CA LEU A 9 -7.24 -2.84 5.56
C LEU A 9 -8.12 -2.46 4.37
N LYS A 10 -9.13 -1.62 4.61
CA LYS A 10 -9.98 -1.09 3.54
C LYS A 10 -9.14 -0.28 2.56
N GLY A 11 -8.28 0.61 3.07
CA GLY A 11 -7.39 1.41 2.24
C GLY A 11 -6.42 0.54 1.43
N LEU A 12 -5.87 -0.50 2.03
CA LEU A 12 -4.99 -1.44 1.34
C LEU A 12 -5.72 -2.21 0.24
N ASN A 13 -6.99 -2.55 0.47
CA ASN A 13 -7.79 -3.23 -0.55
C ASN A 13 -8.05 -2.33 -1.76
N VAL A 14 -8.40 -1.08 -1.53
CA VAL A 14 -8.56 -0.08 -2.60
C VAL A 14 -7.24 0.09 -3.35
N LEU A 15 -6.14 0.20 -2.61
CA LEU A 15 -4.81 0.35 -3.19
C LEU A 15 -4.44 -0.85 -4.06
N ARG A 16 -4.73 -2.06 -3.60
CA ARG A 16 -4.45 -3.28 -4.37
C ARG A 16 -5.13 -3.23 -5.73
N GLU A 17 -6.39 -2.83 -5.77
CA GLU A 17 -7.12 -2.72 -7.04
C GLU A 17 -6.50 -1.67 -7.95
N ARG A 18 -6.11 -0.52 -7.42
CA ARG A 18 -5.47 0.53 -8.21
C ARG A 18 -4.11 0.08 -8.73
N LEU A 19 -3.32 -0.57 -7.89
CA LEU A 19 -1.98 -1.03 -8.27
C LEU A 19 -2.04 -2.10 -9.36
N SER A 20 -3.08 -2.94 -9.36
CA SER A 20 -3.22 -3.96 -10.38
C SER A 20 -3.48 -3.38 -11.77
N ALA A 21 -3.97 -2.14 -11.83
CA ALA A 21 -4.33 -1.48 -13.09
C ALA A 21 -3.39 -0.34 -13.48
N CYS A 22 -2.44 0.05 -12.62
CA CYS A 22 -1.56 1.20 -12.91
C CYS A 22 -0.23 0.76 -13.54
N ASP A 23 0.41 1.70 -14.22
CA ASP A 23 1.78 1.49 -14.70
C ASP A 23 2.72 1.46 -13.49
N TRP A 24 3.75 0.59 -13.54
CA TRP A 24 4.62 0.40 -12.40
C TRP A 24 5.79 1.38 -12.43
N GLN A 25 5.48 2.66 -12.27
CA GLN A 25 6.43 3.78 -12.21
C GLN A 25 6.22 4.53 -10.90
N ALA A 26 7.31 5.06 -10.32
CA ALA A 26 7.27 5.71 -9.01
C ALA A 26 6.19 6.80 -8.94
N SER A 27 6.06 7.64 -9.97
CA SER A 27 5.06 8.71 -9.98
C SER A 27 3.64 8.17 -9.95
N GLN A 28 3.37 7.12 -10.70
CA GLN A 28 2.04 6.48 -10.74
C GLN A 28 1.76 5.76 -9.43
N LEU A 29 2.75 5.08 -8.88
CA LEU A 29 2.62 4.37 -7.62
C LEU A 29 2.34 5.31 -6.46
N GLY A 30 3.03 6.44 -6.40
CA GLY A 30 2.79 7.47 -5.39
C GLY A 30 1.37 8.03 -5.47
N GLN A 31 0.89 8.29 -6.70
CA GLN A 31 -0.48 8.75 -6.93
C GLN A 31 -1.51 7.72 -6.47
N ALA A 32 -1.27 6.44 -6.78
CA ALA A 32 -2.18 5.38 -6.38
C ALA A 32 -2.32 5.30 -4.85
N VAL A 33 -1.22 5.42 -4.13
CA VAL A 33 -1.25 5.43 -2.66
C VAL A 33 -2.03 6.63 -2.15
N LYS A 34 -1.75 7.81 -2.68
CA LYS A 34 -2.40 9.04 -2.27
C LYS A 34 -3.91 8.98 -2.52
N GLN A 35 -4.32 8.54 -3.70
CA GLN A 35 -5.72 8.45 -4.07
C GLN A 35 -6.45 7.40 -3.23
N SER A 36 -5.81 6.27 -2.96
CA SER A 36 -6.40 5.23 -2.13
C SER A 36 -6.62 5.71 -0.70
N ALA A 37 -5.68 6.46 -0.14
CA ALA A 37 -5.83 7.05 1.18
C ALA A 37 -7.03 8.01 1.21
N ALA A 38 -7.11 8.89 0.22
CA ALA A 38 -8.20 9.87 0.14
C ALA A 38 -9.56 9.18 0.02
N GLU A 39 -9.67 8.17 -0.82
CA GLU A 39 -10.92 7.42 -1.00
C GLU A 39 -11.35 6.67 0.25
N SER A 40 -10.39 6.24 1.07
CA SER A 40 -10.66 5.51 2.29
C SER A 40 -10.85 6.42 3.50
N GLY A 41 -10.75 7.74 3.30
CA GLY A 41 -10.86 8.70 4.39
C GLY A 41 -9.64 8.72 5.30
N LEU A 42 -8.49 8.27 4.81
CA LEU A 42 -7.24 8.22 5.57
C LEU A 42 -6.29 9.32 5.13
N LYS A 43 -5.44 9.75 6.04
CA LYS A 43 -4.30 10.59 5.70
C LYS A 43 -3.18 9.70 5.18
N MET A 44 -2.24 10.29 4.42
CA MET A 44 -1.14 9.51 3.84
C MET A 44 -0.42 8.61 4.85
N PRO A 45 0.02 9.11 6.02
CA PRO A 45 0.70 8.23 7.00
C PRO A 45 -0.18 7.09 7.49
N GLN A 46 -1.48 7.32 7.58
CA GLN A 46 -2.42 6.30 8.07
C GLN A 46 -2.55 5.12 7.10
N LEU A 47 -2.24 5.31 5.83
CA LEU A 47 -2.20 4.22 4.86
C LEU A 47 -0.76 3.76 4.62
N ALA A 48 0.19 4.67 4.55
CA ALA A 48 1.58 4.35 4.23
C ALA A 48 2.24 3.47 5.29
N ILE A 49 1.96 3.70 6.57
CA ILE A 49 2.53 2.89 7.65
C ILE A 49 2.02 1.45 7.59
N PRO A 50 0.70 1.19 7.52
CA PRO A 50 0.20 -0.17 7.34
C PRO A 50 0.72 -0.82 6.06
N LEU A 51 0.85 -0.06 4.98
CA LEU A 51 1.39 -0.58 3.73
C LEU A 51 2.83 -1.04 3.90
N ARG A 52 3.67 -0.26 4.57
CA ARG A 52 5.06 -0.65 4.85
C ARG A 52 5.12 -1.91 5.70
N VAL A 53 4.27 -2.01 6.71
CA VAL A 53 4.19 -3.22 7.56
C VAL A 53 3.80 -4.42 6.73
N ALA A 54 2.83 -4.28 5.84
CA ALA A 54 2.37 -5.37 4.97
C ALA A 54 3.48 -5.82 4.01
N LEU A 55 4.25 -4.89 3.47
CA LEU A 55 5.26 -5.18 2.46
C LEU A 55 6.61 -5.56 3.05
N LEU A 56 7.01 -4.92 4.15
CA LEU A 56 8.36 -5.03 4.68
C LEU A 56 8.41 -5.57 6.11
N GLY A 57 7.28 -5.63 6.80
CA GLY A 57 7.24 -5.97 8.22
C GLY A 57 7.76 -4.86 9.13
N LEU A 58 8.01 -3.66 8.60
CA LEU A 58 8.54 -2.52 9.32
C LEU A 58 7.68 -1.30 9.07
N PRO A 59 7.41 -0.45 10.10
CA PRO A 59 6.61 0.74 9.91
C PRO A 59 7.37 1.90 9.27
N GLN A 60 8.69 1.79 9.13
CA GLN A 60 9.53 2.83 8.53
C GLN A 60 10.33 2.28 7.38
N SER A 61 10.53 3.11 6.34
CA SER A 61 11.26 2.73 5.15
C SER A 61 11.62 3.99 4.37
N PRO A 62 12.41 3.89 3.28
CA PRO A 62 12.50 4.94 2.27
C PRO A 62 11.11 5.26 1.71
N SER A 63 11.02 6.24 0.81
CA SER A 63 9.75 6.64 0.20
C SER A 63 8.96 5.43 -0.27
N ILE A 64 7.65 5.40 0.03
CA ILE A 64 6.81 4.23 -0.27
C ILE A 64 6.72 3.96 -1.77
N ASP A 65 6.73 4.99 -2.60
CA ASP A 65 6.73 4.85 -4.04
C ASP A 65 8.00 4.13 -4.52
N ALA A 66 9.16 4.45 -3.95
CA ALA A 66 10.41 3.78 -4.28
C ALA A 66 10.38 2.31 -3.83
N VAL A 67 9.83 2.05 -2.66
CA VAL A 67 9.68 0.67 -2.14
C VAL A 67 8.82 -0.16 -3.08
N LEU A 68 7.70 0.38 -3.52
CA LEU A 68 6.79 -0.31 -4.45
C LEU A 68 7.49 -0.61 -5.78
N GLU A 69 8.22 0.36 -6.31
CA GLU A 69 8.93 0.20 -7.58
C GLU A 69 10.00 -0.89 -7.49
N VAL A 70 10.78 -0.90 -6.41
CA VAL A 70 11.85 -1.88 -6.21
C VAL A 70 11.31 -3.29 -6.01
N LEU A 71 10.24 -3.44 -5.24
CA LEU A 71 9.64 -4.76 -5.00
C LEU A 71 9.01 -5.36 -6.25
N GLY A 72 8.40 -4.53 -7.09
CA GLY A 72 7.73 -4.98 -8.30
C GLY A 72 6.28 -5.39 -8.05
N ARG A 73 5.50 -5.36 -9.13
CA ARG A 73 4.04 -5.59 -9.06
C ARG A 73 3.69 -6.92 -8.42
N GLU A 74 4.30 -8.01 -8.86
CA GLU A 74 3.95 -9.35 -8.40
C GLU A 74 4.15 -9.50 -6.90
N ARG A 75 5.28 -9.05 -6.38
CA ARG A 75 5.58 -9.15 -4.96
C ARG A 75 4.66 -8.29 -4.12
N VAL A 76 4.41 -7.06 -4.57
CA VAL A 76 3.54 -6.14 -3.85
C VAL A 76 2.13 -6.70 -3.78
N LEU A 77 1.58 -7.13 -4.90
CA LEU A 77 0.21 -7.66 -4.92
C LEU A 77 0.10 -8.96 -4.12
N ALA A 78 1.10 -9.83 -4.17
CA ALA A 78 1.11 -11.07 -3.40
C ALA A 78 1.12 -10.79 -1.89
N ARG A 79 1.93 -9.84 -1.44
CA ARG A 79 2.01 -9.48 -0.03
C ARG A 79 0.74 -8.81 0.47
N LEU A 80 0.14 -7.94 -0.35
CA LEU A 80 -1.13 -7.31 -0.01
C LEU A 80 -2.25 -8.36 0.07
N ALA A 81 -2.28 -9.30 -0.88
CA ALA A 81 -3.27 -10.37 -0.86
C ALA A 81 -3.14 -11.23 0.40
N ALA A 82 -1.92 -11.54 0.83
CA ALA A 82 -1.68 -12.31 2.04
C ALA A 82 -2.23 -11.60 3.28
N VAL A 83 -2.00 -10.30 3.40
CA VAL A 83 -2.50 -9.49 4.52
C VAL A 83 -4.02 -9.38 4.49
N LEU A 84 -4.59 -9.16 3.31
CA LEU A 84 -6.04 -8.96 3.16
C LEU A 84 -6.84 -10.26 3.29
N SER A 85 -6.19 -11.40 3.10
CA SER A 85 -6.82 -12.71 3.22
C SER A 85 -6.70 -13.32 4.63
N ALA A 86 -5.90 -12.70 5.47
CA ALA A 86 -5.65 -13.22 6.81
C ALA A 86 -6.83 -13.04 7.76
#